data_975c3d88ec8f45b840b36c1759143eab
#
_entry.id   975c3d88ec8f45b840b36c1759143eab
#
_cell.length_a   1.000
_cell.length_b   1.000
_cell.length_c   1.000
_cell.angle_alpha   90.00
_cell.angle_beta   90.00
_cell.angle_gamma   90.00
#
_symmetry.space_group_name_H-M   'P 1'
#
loop_
_entity.id
_entity.type
_entity.pdbx_description
1 polymer ?
#
loop_
_entity_poly.entity_id
_entity_poly.type
_entity_poly.pdbx_seq_one_letter_code
_entity_poly.pdbx_strand_id
1 'polypeptide(L)'
;MLIGINISPKDFYMSEVHTYRLENESDYFETENLTREAFWDVYKPGCSEHLVVRNMRKATCYIGELSYVCETQSKKIVGAIYCSETIILDEDKRHTVMCVGPIGVLPEYQKKGIGLRLLELSLVRAKELGYACAVLFGNPEYYRKAGFTDAARFGIHIADGSDMDAFMCCTLDADKLLLIKGCNQEDPIFFPDDAELAEYEKLFPPKEKHTLPGQIFA
;
A
#
# COMPACT_ATOMS: atom_id res chain seq x y z
N MET A 1 -34.66 -32.81 -9.88
CA MET A 1 -34.75 -32.58 -8.43
C MET A 1 -33.96 -31.33 -8.11
N LEU A 2 -34.63 -30.16 -8.11
CA LEU A 2 -34.01 -28.86 -7.88
C LEU A 2 -33.89 -28.65 -6.37
N ILE A 3 -32.67 -28.59 -5.85
CA ILE A 3 -32.39 -28.24 -4.45
C ILE A 3 -32.54 -26.73 -4.33
N GLY A 4 -33.67 -26.29 -3.76
CA GLY A 4 -33.90 -24.89 -3.44
C GLY A 4 -32.97 -24.43 -2.30
N ILE A 5 -32.04 -23.53 -2.59
CA ILE A 5 -31.25 -22.85 -1.59
C ILE A 5 -32.17 -21.81 -0.92
N ASN A 6 -32.54 -22.08 0.32
CA ASN A 6 -33.37 -21.21 1.14
C ASN A 6 -32.46 -20.10 1.72
N ILE A 7 -32.36 -18.96 1.03
CA ILE A 7 -31.64 -17.80 1.49
C ILE A 7 -32.55 -17.05 2.44
N SER A 8 -32.15 -16.95 3.72
CA SER A 8 -32.89 -16.22 4.74
C SER A 8 -32.92 -14.72 4.41
N PRO A 9 -34.05 -14.01 4.65
CA PRO A 9 -34.15 -12.55 4.44
C PRO A 9 -33.20 -11.71 5.29
N LYS A 10 -32.44 -12.29 6.22
CA LYS A 10 -31.47 -11.59 7.09
C LYS A 10 -30.07 -11.41 6.44
N ASP A 11 -29.82 -12.08 5.30
CA ASP A 11 -28.51 -11.99 4.60
C ASP A 11 -28.48 -10.91 3.51
N PHE A 12 -29.54 -10.12 3.37
CA PHE A 12 -29.60 -8.94 2.53
C PHE A 12 -29.13 -7.69 3.29
N TYR A 13 -27.95 -7.77 3.92
CA TYR A 13 -27.18 -6.55 4.14
C TYR A 13 -26.71 -6.11 2.75
N MET A 14 -27.29 -5.03 2.23
CA MET A 14 -26.81 -4.38 1.03
C MET A 14 -25.32 -4.09 1.26
N SER A 15 -24.43 -4.86 0.60
CA SER A 15 -23.01 -4.52 0.57
C SER A 15 -22.92 -3.10 0.01
N GLU A 16 -22.38 -2.18 0.79
CA GLU A 16 -22.16 -0.81 0.31
C GLU A 16 -21.45 -0.89 -1.04
N VAL A 17 -22.06 -0.35 -2.07
CA VAL A 17 -21.45 -0.31 -3.41
C VAL A 17 -20.33 0.70 -3.36
N HIS A 18 -19.11 0.21 -3.51
CA HIS A 18 -17.91 1.03 -3.59
C HIS A 18 -17.49 1.24 -5.04
N THR A 19 -17.03 2.43 -5.36
CA THR A 19 -16.43 2.77 -6.66
C THR A 19 -14.92 2.89 -6.48
N TYR A 20 -14.17 2.30 -7.40
CA TYR A 20 -12.71 2.37 -7.43
C TYR A 20 -12.29 3.15 -8.66
N ARG A 21 -11.45 4.16 -8.49
CA ARG A 21 -10.92 5.00 -9.56
C ARG A 21 -9.51 5.47 -9.26
N LEU A 22 -8.82 5.99 -10.25
CA LEU A 22 -7.55 6.67 -10.02
C LEU A 22 -7.75 7.87 -9.10
N GLU A 23 -6.76 8.13 -8.28
CA GLU A 23 -6.66 9.36 -7.50
C GLU A 23 -6.48 10.56 -8.43
N ASN A 24 -7.02 11.71 -8.07
CA ASN A 24 -6.81 12.98 -8.75
C ASN A 24 -6.45 14.08 -7.74
N GLU A 25 -6.00 15.24 -8.23
CA GLU A 25 -5.50 16.31 -7.37
C GLU A 25 -6.52 16.83 -6.34
N SER A 26 -7.82 16.79 -6.67
CA SER A 26 -8.87 17.23 -5.74
C SER A 26 -9.04 16.30 -4.54
N ASP A 27 -8.51 15.07 -4.61
CA ASP A 27 -8.60 14.07 -3.55
C ASP A 27 -7.46 14.20 -2.53
N TYR A 28 -6.38 14.89 -2.87
CA TYR A 28 -5.09 14.82 -2.16
C TYR A 28 -5.19 15.04 -0.66
N PHE A 29 -5.84 16.09 -0.22
CA PHE A 29 -5.95 16.37 1.21
C PHE A 29 -6.85 15.36 1.94
N GLU A 30 -7.94 14.91 1.30
CA GLU A 30 -8.83 13.89 1.88
C GLU A 30 -8.09 12.56 2.03
N THR A 31 -7.31 12.15 1.04
CA THR A 31 -6.55 10.90 1.08
C THR A 31 -5.32 10.96 1.98
N GLU A 32 -4.69 12.12 2.14
CA GLU A 32 -3.66 12.35 3.16
C GLU A 32 -4.26 12.19 4.56
N ASN A 33 -5.43 12.81 4.82
CA ASN A 33 -6.11 12.63 6.10
C ASN A 33 -6.57 11.18 6.31
N LEU A 34 -7.10 10.51 5.28
CA LEU A 34 -7.43 9.08 5.32
C LEU A 34 -6.21 8.24 5.70
N THR A 35 -5.07 8.49 5.08
CA THR A 35 -3.83 7.77 5.36
C THR A 35 -3.40 8.02 6.80
N ARG A 36 -3.48 9.26 7.29
CA ARG A 36 -3.22 9.60 8.68
C ARG A 36 -4.11 8.82 9.64
N GLU A 37 -5.41 8.78 9.40
CA GLU A 37 -6.36 8.03 10.24
C GLU A 37 -6.13 6.52 10.20
N ALA A 38 -5.77 5.97 9.04
CA ALA A 38 -5.52 4.54 8.86
C ALA A 38 -4.24 4.04 9.55
N PHE A 39 -3.22 4.89 9.65
CA PHE A 39 -1.90 4.54 10.18
C PHE A 39 -1.61 5.09 11.59
N TRP A 40 -2.51 5.90 12.16
CA TRP A 40 -2.28 6.50 13.46
C TRP A 40 -2.09 5.46 14.56
N ASP A 41 -0.95 5.55 15.25
CA ASP A 41 -0.52 4.62 16.32
C ASP A 41 -0.38 3.15 15.90
N VAL A 42 -0.24 2.87 14.58
CA VAL A 42 -0.09 1.48 14.08
C VAL A 42 1.34 1.00 14.26
N TYR A 43 2.32 1.71 13.72
CA TYR A 43 3.72 1.27 13.73
C TYR A 43 4.60 2.04 14.72
N LYS A 44 4.18 3.23 15.09
CA LYS A 44 4.81 4.13 16.06
C LYS A 44 3.75 5.05 16.65
N PRO A 45 4.05 5.77 17.76
CA PRO A 45 3.17 6.84 18.26
C PRO A 45 2.94 7.92 17.18
N GLY A 46 1.68 8.13 16.79
CA GLY A 46 1.33 8.92 15.60
C GLY A 46 1.57 8.15 14.31
N CYS A 47 1.90 8.85 13.23
CA CYS A 47 2.27 8.25 11.94
C CYS A 47 3.03 9.26 11.07
N SER A 48 3.67 8.79 9.99
CA SER A 48 4.32 9.64 8.98
C SER A 48 3.83 9.37 7.56
N GLU A 49 3.03 8.34 7.37
CA GLU A 49 2.60 7.82 6.07
C GLU A 49 1.83 8.84 5.23
N HIS A 50 1.07 9.74 5.86
CA HIS A 50 0.36 10.82 5.15
C HIS A 50 1.31 11.87 4.57
N LEU A 51 2.46 12.14 5.22
CA LEU A 51 3.52 12.98 4.65
C LEU A 51 4.28 12.23 3.56
N VAL A 52 4.53 10.93 3.72
CA VAL A 52 5.09 10.07 2.65
C VAL A 52 4.23 10.18 1.40
N VAL A 53 2.91 10.04 1.51
CA VAL A 53 1.98 10.17 0.37
C VAL A 53 2.09 11.53 -0.30
N ARG A 54 2.08 12.62 0.49
CA ARG A 54 2.23 13.98 -0.03
C ARG A 54 3.54 14.17 -0.80
N ASN A 55 4.65 13.67 -0.25
CA ASN A 55 5.97 13.82 -0.86
C ASN A 55 6.13 12.90 -2.07
N MET A 56 5.59 11.69 -2.01
CA MET A 56 5.60 10.72 -3.10
C MET A 56 5.02 11.31 -4.39
N ARG A 57 3.89 12.02 -4.34
CA ARG A 57 3.25 12.63 -5.52
C ARG A 57 4.13 13.64 -6.26
N LYS A 58 5.18 14.16 -5.61
CA LYS A 58 6.15 15.10 -6.20
C LYS A 58 7.43 14.40 -6.66
N ALA A 59 7.61 13.15 -6.27
CA ALA A 59 8.79 12.37 -6.59
C ALA A 59 8.72 11.78 -8.00
N THR A 60 9.87 11.64 -8.64
CA THR A 60 9.96 11.04 -9.98
C THR A 60 9.63 9.57 -10.03
N CYS A 61 9.71 8.89 -8.88
CA CYS A 61 9.38 7.48 -8.74
C CYS A 61 7.87 7.22 -8.60
N TYR A 62 7.03 8.24 -8.44
CA TYR A 62 5.58 8.07 -8.27
C TYR A 62 4.91 7.52 -9.51
N ILE A 63 4.03 6.52 -9.33
CA ILE A 63 3.28 5.90 -10.42
C ILE A 63 1.78 6.21 -10.23
N GLY A 64 1.35 7.38 -10.69
CA GLY A 64 -0.06 7.82 -10.55
C GLY A 64 -1.07 6.88 -11.22
N GLU A 65 -0.68 6.19 -12.30
CA GLU A 65 -1.52 5.20 -12.99
C GLU A 65 -1.80 3.93 -12.18
N LEU A 66 -1.12 3.76 -11.02
CA LEU A 66 -1.28 2.64 -10.10
C LEU A 66 -1.87 3.07 -8.74
N SER A 67 -2.15 4.37 -8.58
CA SER A 67 -2.65 4.94 -7.33
C SER A 67 -4.17 5.13 -7.41
N TYR A 68 -4.89 4.31 -6.67
CA TYR A 68 -6.35 4.24 -6.70
C TYR A 68 -6.95 4.67 -5.37
N VAL A 69 -8.18 5.19 -5.44
CA VAL A 69 -9.05 5.46 -4.31
C VAL A 69 -10.31 4.61 -4.37
N CYS A 70 -10.85 4.31 -3.20
CA CYS A 70 -12.15 3.68 -3.02
C CYS A 70 -13.11 4.71 -2.42
N GLU A 71 -14.22 4.98 -3.09
CA GLU A 71 -15.25 5.90 -2.62
C GLU A 71 -16.60 5.20 -2.41
N THR A 72 -17.36 5.70 -1.45
CA THR A 72 -18.74 5.30 -1.18
C THR A 72 -19.69 5.91 -2.21
N GLN A 73 -20.98 5.52 -2.18
CA GLN A 73 -22.03 6.16 -2.98
C GLN A 73 -22.19 7.66 -2.69
N SER A 74 -21.90 8.10 -1.45
CA SER A 74 -21.91 9.51 -1.05
C SER A 74 -20.65 10.26 -1.43
N LYS A 75 -19.74 9.65 -2.21
CA LYS A 75 -18.46 10.22 -2.66
C LYS A 75 -17.41 10.43 -1.58
N LYS A 76 -17.61 9.91 -0.36
CA LYS A 76 -16.58 9.88 0.68
C LYS A 76 -15.50 8.88 0.27
N ILE A 77 -14.23 9.29 0.29
CA ILE A 77 -13.09 8.40 0.07
C ILE A 77 -12.83 7.62 1.36
N VAL A 78 -12.77 6.30 1.26
CA VAL A 78 -12.68 5.38 2.40
C VAL A 78 -11.48 4.44 2.33
N GLY A 79 -10.76 4.44 1.20
CA GLY A 79 -9.53 3.67 1.01
C GLY A 79 -8.68 4.29 -0.08
N ALA A 80 -7.36 4.16 0.04
CA ALA A 80 -6.39 4.60 -0.95
C ALA A 80 -5.17 3.68 -1.00
N ILE A 81 -4.56 3.56 -2.18
CA ILE A 81 -3.29 2.87 -2.42
C ILE A 81 -2.38 3.76 -3.22
N TYR A 82 -1.10 3.72 -2.90
CA TYR A 82 -0.04 4.43 -3.61
C TYR A 82 1.02 3.47 -4.08
N CYS A 83 1.63 3.79 -5.22
CA CYS A 83 2.66 2.97 -5.80
C CYS A 83 3.78 3.86 -6.33
N SER A 84 5.00 3.36 -6.18
CA SER A 84 6.20 3.99 -6.70
C SER A 84 7.09 2.98 -7.40
N GLU A 85 8.07 3.46 -8.15
CA GLU A 85 9.19 2.64 -8.57
C GLU A 85 10.19 2.48 -7.44
N THR A 86 10.83 1.32 -7.38
CA THR A 86 12.03 1.06 -6.59
C THR A 86 13.04 0.31 -7.44
N ILE A 87 14.29 0.30 -6.99
CA ILE A 87 15.39 -0.36 -7.70
C ILE A 87 15.83 -1.60 -6.92
N ILE A 88 15.88 -2.73 -7.62
CA ILE A 88 16.63 -3.89 -7.15
C ILE A 88 18.01 -3.81 -7.79
N LEU A 89 19.04 -3.68 -6.96
CA LEU A 89 20.44 -3.53 -7.38
C LEU A 89 21.15 -4.88 -7.31
N ASP A 90 21.57 -5.40 -8.47
CA ASP A 90 22.39 -6.61 -8.64
C ASP A 90 23.77 -6.21 -9.15
N GLU A 91 24.75 -6.07 -8.26
CA GLU A 91 26.04 -5.46 -8.58
C GLU A 91 25.84 -4.08 -9.25
N ASP A 92 26.17 -3.94 -10.52
CA ASP A 92 25.99 -2.70 -11.29
C ASP A 92 24.66 -2.65 -12.08
N LYS A 93 23.86 -3.73 -12.06
CA LYS A 93 22.59 -3.79 -12.78
C LYS A 93 21.46 -3.24 -11.93
N ARG A 94 20.70 -2.35 -12.50
CA ARG A 94 19.54 -1.72 -11.86
C ARG A 94 18.26 -2.26 -12.51
N HIS A 95 17.45 -2.93 -11.71
CA HIS A 95 16.15 -3.44 -12.13
C HIS A 95 15.05 -2.59 -11.49
N THR A 96 14.30 -1.86 -12.31
CA THR A 96 13.14 -1.10 -11.83
C THR A 96 11.97 -2.04 -11.64
N VAL A 97 11.38 -2.01 -10.44
CA VAL A 97 10.19 -2.79 -10.07
C VAL A 97 9.19 -1.88 -9.36
N MET A 98 7.93 -2.33 -9.26
CA MET A 98 6.89 -1.63 -8.52
C MET A 98 7.08 -1.82 -7.01
N CYS A 99 7.03 -0.73 -6.25
CA CYS A 99 6.88 -0.73 -4.80
C CYS A 99 5.44 -0.35 -4.44
N VAL A 100 4.83 -1.13 -3.56
CA VAL A 100 3.45 -0.90 -3.11
C VAL A 100 3.44 -0.28 -1.72
N GLY A 101 2.73 0.80 -1.58
CA GLY A 101 2.45 1.43 -0.30
C GLY A 101 2.69 2.94 -0.28
N PRO A 102 2.01 3.61 0.67
CA PRO A 102 1.06 3.06 1.66
C PRO A 102 -0.27 2.56 1.08
N ILE A 103 -0.92 1.63 1.81
CA ILE A 103 -2.32 1.24 1.56
C ILE A 103 -3.12 1.59 2.82
N GLY A 104 -3.99 2.58 2.73
CA GLY A 104 -4.84 3.03 3.83
C GLY A 104 -6.31 2.69 3.60
N VAL A 105 -7.00 2.27 4.66
CA VAL A 105 -8.47 2.14 4.69
C VAL A 105 -8.92 2.72 6.03
N LEU A 106 -9.91 3.61 6.00
CA LEU A 106 -10.47 4.19 7.22
C LEU A 106 -10.88 3.10 8.21
N PRO A 107 -10.62 3.25 9.51
CA PRO A 107 -10.84 2.21 10.52
C PRO A 107 -12.23 1.56 10.46
N GLU A 108 -13.29 2.34 10.28
CA GLU A 108 -14.67 1.87 10.20
C GLU A 108 -15.02 1.10 8.90
N TYR A 109 -14.13 1.18 7.90
CA TYR A 109 -14.25 0.48 6.60
C TYR A 109 -13.28 -0.69 6.45
N GLN A 110 -12.42 -0.94 7.44
CA GLN A 110 -11.47 -2.05 7.42
C GLN A 110 -12.18 -3.42 7.46
N LYS A 111 -11.44 -4.48 7.10
CA LYS A 111 -11.90 -5.88 7.09
C LYS A 111 -13.08 -6.17 6.14
N LYS A 112 -13.39 -5.26 5.23
CA LYS A 112 -14.44 -5.40 4.19
C LYS A 112 -13.85 -5.70 2.79
N GLY A 113 -12.54 -6.00 2.68
CA GLY A 113 -11.88 -6.35 1.43
C GLY A 113 -11.40 -5.16 0.58
N ILE A 114 -11.65 -3.91 1.01
CA ILE A 114 -11.32 -2.70 0.24
C ILE A 114 -9.82 -2.63 -0.09
N GLY A 115 -8.94 -2.82 0.90
CA GLY A 115 -7.49 -2.76 0.69
C GLY A 115 -6.98 -3.83 -0.29
N LEU A 116 -7.52 -5.07 -0.22
CA LEU A 116 -7.18 -6.12 -1.17
C LEU A 116 -7.64 -5.79 -2.59
N ARG A 117 -8.82 -5.18 -2.73
CA ARG A 117 -9.33 -4.80 -4.05
C ARG A 117 -8.52 -3.65 -4.67
N LEU A 118 -8.13 -2.66 -3.87
CA LEU A 118 -7.20 -1.59 -4.30
C LEU A 118 -5.87 -2.19 -4.79
N LEU A 119 -5.29 -3.09 -4.00
CA LEU A 119 -4.05 -3.78 -4.35
C LEU A 119 -4.19 -4.59 -5.65
N GLU A 120 -5.26 -5.35 -5.79
CA GLU A 120 -5.53 -6.14 -6.99
C GLU A 120 -5.59 -5.27 -8.25
N LEU A 121 -6.28 -4.13 -8.20
CA LEU A 121 -6.36 -3.18 -9.33
C LEU A 121 -4.97 -2.65 -9.71
N SER A 122 -4.17 -2.26 -8.73
CA SER A 122 -2.80 -1.78 -8.97
C SER A 122 -1.91 -2.88 -9.56
N LEU A 123 -1.99 -4.13 -9.07
CA LEU A 123 -1.20 -5.24 -9.60
C LEU A 123 -1.59 -5.60 -11.05
N VAL A 124 -2.89 -5.61 -11.36
CA VAL A 124 -3.37 -5.85 -12.74
C VAL A 124 -2.81 -4.78 -13.67
N ARG A 125 -2.93 -3.51 -13.29
CA ARG A 125 -2.43 -2.40 -14.11
C ARG A 125 -0.91 -2.39 -14.21
N ALA A 126 -0.18 -2.72 -13.15
CA ALA A 126 1.27 -2.83 -13.16
C ALA A 126 1.77 -3.90 -14.15
N LYS A 127 1.07 -5.04 -14.21
CA LYS A 127 1.33 -6.08 -15.20
C LYS A 127 1.14 -5.58 -16.63
N GLU A 128 0.08 -4.81 -16.90
CA GLU A 128 -0.16 -4.20 -18.21
C GLU A 128 0.93 -3.19 -18.59
N LEU A 129 1.45 -2.45 -17.62
CA LEU A 129 2.58 -1.52 -17.79
C LEU A 129 3.93 -2.23 -17.97
N GLY A 130 3.96 -3.56 -17.77
CA GLY A 130 5.13 -4.40 -18.04
C GLY A 130 6.10 -4.55 -16.89
N TYR A 131 5.71 -4.23 -15.65
CA TYR A 131 6.50 -4.51 -14.46
C TYR A 131 6.68 -6.02 -14.26
N ALA A 132 7.88 -6.44 -13.87
CA ALA A 132 8.20 -7.84 -13.62
C ALA A 132 7.60 -8.36 -12.31
N CYS A 133 7.61 -7.53 -11.29
CA CYS A 133 7.10 -7.84 -9.96
C CYS A 133 6.70 -6.56 -9.21
N ALA A 134 5.97 -6.78 -8.13
CA ALA A 134 5.69 -5.77 -7.11
C ALA A 134 6.34 -6.21 -5.80
N VAL A 135 6.98 -5.28 -5.08
CA VAL A 135 7.53 -5.50 -3.74
C VAL A 135 6.84 -4.61 -2.72
N LEU A 136 6.86 -5.01 -1.46
CA LEU A 136 6.35 -4.23 -0.34
C LEU A 136 6.96 -4.68 0.98
N PHE A 137 6.85 -3.80 1.98
CA PHE A 137 7.01 -4.15 3.39
C PHE A 137 5.64 -4.21 4.06
N GLY A 138 5.30 -5.35 4.68
CA GLY A 138 4.01 -5.49 5.33
C GLY A 138 3.76 -6.84 6.01
N ASN A 139 2.58 -6.99 6.59
CA ASN A 139 2.21 -8.22 7.29
C ASN A 139 2.03 -9.40 6.31
N PRO A 140 2.86 -10.46 6.39
CA PRO A 140 2.80 -11.60 5.48
C PRO A 140 1.42 -12.29 5.46
N GLU A 141 0.74 -12.41 6.59
CA GLU A 141 -0.58 -13.05 6.65
C GLU A 141 -1.63 -12.31 5.83
N TYR A 142 -1.50 -10.99 5.70
CA TYR A 142 -2.39 -10.18 4.90
C TYR A 142 -2.05 -10.29 3.42
N TYR A 143 -0.78 -10.08 3.05
CA TYR A 143 -0.38 -9.94 1.64
C TYR A 143 -0.27 -11.28 0.89
N ARG A 144 -0.08 -12.41 1.58
CA ARG A 144 -0.17 -13.74 0.97
C ARG A 144 -1.54 -14.00 0.30
N LYS A 145 -2.61 -13.37 0.78
CA LYS A 145 -3.95 -13.43 0.16
C LYS A 145 -4.01 -12.78 -1.22
N ALA A 146 -3.10 -11.86 -1.51
CA ALA A 146 -2.96 -11.19 -2.80
C ALA A 146 -1.82 -11.77 -3.66
N GLY A 147 -1.28 -12.95 -3.29
CA GLY A 147 -0.26 -13.64 -4.08
C GLY A 147 1.18 -13.22 -3.79
N PHE A 148 1.41 -12.41 -2.75
CA PHE A 148 2.77 -12.10 -2.31
C PHE A 148 3.39 -13.28 -1.57
N THR A 149 4.70 -13.45 -1.75
CA THR A 149 5.54 -14.41 -1.01
C THR A 149 6.80 -13.70 -0.55
N ASP A 150 7.62 -14.37 0.29
CA ASP A 150 8.86 -13.82 0.80
C ASP A 150 9.78 -13.44 -0.38
N ALA A 151 10.28 -12.22 -0.44
CA ALA A 151 11.10 -11.70 -1.55
C ALA A 151 12.42 -12.49 -1.72
N ALA A 152 12.97 -13.00 -0.63
CA ALA A 152 14.17 -13.84 -0.61
C ALA A 152 14.06 -15.09 -1.52
N ARG A 153 12.86 -15.62 -1.76
CA ARG A 153 12.64 -16.74 -2.68
C ARG A 153 13.03 -16.44 -4.12
N PHE A 154 13.07 -15.17 -4.47
CA PHE A 154 13.48 -14.69 -5.79
C PHE A 154 14.90 -14.14 -5.81
N GLY A 155 15.64 -14.27 -4.68
CA GLY A 155 16.96 -13.66 -4.52
C GLY A 155 16.91 -12.14 -4.40
N ILE A 156 15.77 -11.60 -3.91
CA ILE A 156 15.56 -10.17 -3.67
C ILE A 156 15.60 -9.94 -2.15
N HIS A 157 16.51 -9.09 -1.70
CA HIS A 157 16.84 -8.85 -0.31
C HIS A 157 16.60 -7.38 0.06
N ILE A 158 16.59 -7.04 1.35
CA ILE A 158 16.59 -5.65 1.79
C ILE A 158 17.95 -4.99 1.54
N ALA A 159 18.09 -3.69 1.79
CA ALA A 159 19.24 -2.91 1.36
C ALA A 159 20.61 -3.39 1.89
N ASP A 160 20.66 -3.99 3.07
CA ASP A 160 21.89 -4.54 3.67
C ASP A 160 22.21 -5.97 3.24
N GLY A 161 21.39 -6.55 2.36
CA GLY A 161 21.53 -7.93 1.87
C GLY A 161 20.91 -9.01 2.76
N SER A 162 20.31 -8.66 3.89
CA SER A 162 19.63 -9.59 4.77
C SER A 162 18.19 -9.88 4.30
N ASP A 163 17.58 -10.91 4.90
CA ASP A 163 16.20 -11.29 4.69
C ASP A 163 15.31 -10.72 5.80
N MET A 164 14.10 -10.32 5.42
CA MET A 164 13.08 -9.88 6.35
C MET A 164 11.73 -10.47 5.93
N ASP A 165 11.05 -11.14 6.85
CA ASP A 165 9.75 -11.78 6.58
C ASP A 165 8.69 -10.79 6.07
N ALA A 166 8.77 -9.53 6.53
CA ALA A 166 7.88 -8.47 6.11
C ALA A 166 8.17 -7.97 4.68
N PHE A 167 9.36 -8.27 4.11
CA PHE A 167 9.70 -7.88 2.75
C PHE A 167 9.21 -8.93 1.77
N MET A 168 8.21 -8.58 1.00
CA MET A 168 7.47 -9.51 0.17
C MET A 168 7.48 -9.12 -1.31
N CYS A 169 7.35 -10.11 -2.18
CA CYS A 169 7.32 -9.96 -3.63
C CYS A 169 6.12 -10.69 -4.24
N CYS A 170 5.47 -10.06 -5.21
CA CYS A 170 4.43 -10.64 -6.05
C CYS A 170 4.90 -10.69 -7.50
N THR A 171 4.85 -11.87 -8.12
CA THR A 171 5.20 -12.07 -9.53
C THR A 171 4.13 -11.51 -10.44
N LEU A 172 4.49 -10.60 -11.36
CA LEU A 172 3.62 -10.08 -12.41
C LEU A 172 3.97 -10.68 -13.78
N ASP A 173 5.26 -10.88 -14.03
CA ASP A 173 5.83 -11.52 -15.24
C ASP A 173 6.96 -12.46 -14.80
N ALA A 174 6.71 -13.76 -14.88
CA ALA A 174 7.63 -14.78 -14.39
C ALA A 174 8.95 -14.80 -15.15
N ASP A 175 8.92 -14.62 -16.48
CA ASP A 175 10.11 -14.67 -17.32
C ASP A 175 11.05 -13.48 -17.03
N LYS A 176 10.47 -12.30 -16.84
CA LYS A 176 11.24 -11.11 -16.46
C LYS A 176 11.78 -11.22 -15.04
N LEU A 177 10.98 -11.75 -14.09
CA LEU A 177 11.40 -11.87 -12.69
C LEU A 177 12.58 -12.82 -12.51
N LEU A 178 12.73 -13.86 -13.35
CA LEU A 178 13.89 -14.75 -13.33
C LEU A 178 15.23 -14.02 -13.57
N LEU A 179 15.19 -12.83 -14.16
CA LEU A 179 16.37 -12.00 -14.44
C LEU A 179 16.67 -10.99 -13.34
N ILE A 180 15.84 -10.92 -12.30
CA ILE A 180 15.91 -9.91 -11.22
C ILE A 180 16.31 -10.58 -9.93
N LYS A 181 17.43 -10.14 -9.37
CA LYS A 181 17.93 -10.49 -8.05
C LYS A 181 18.73 -9.31 -7.49
N GLY A 182 19.02 -9.32 -6.20
CA GLY A 182 19.85 -8.28 -5.56
C GLY A 182 19.15 -7.59 -4.41
N CYS A 183 19.59 -6.39 -4.08
CA CYS A 183 19.12 -5.66 -2.90
C CYS A 183 18.22 -4.49 -3.27
N ASN A 184 17.10 -4.37 -2.55
CA ASN A 184 16.16 -3.26 -2.71
C ASN A 184 16.82 -1.95 -2.26
N GLN A 185 16.71 -0.92 -3.09
CA GLN A 185 17.17 0.44 -2.76
C GLN A 185 15.94 1.28 -2.42
N GLU A 186 15.65 1.37 -1.12
CA GLU A 186 14.49 2.14 -0.67
C GLU A 186 14.67 3.63 -1.01
N ASP A 187 13.60 4.25 -1.53
CA ASP A 187 13.62 5.67 -1.83
C ASP A 187 13.53 6.48 -0.54
N PRO A 188 14.33 7.56 -0.38
CA PRO A 188 14.28 8.44 0.79
C PRO A 188 12.89 9.01 1.12
N ILE A 189 11.95 9.04 0.18
CA ILE A 189 10.58 9.50 0.42
C ILE A 189 9.86 8.74 1.52
N PHE A 190 10.25 7.49 1.77
CA PHE A 190 9.65 6.66 2.83
C PHE A 190 10.14 7.04 4.24
N PHE A 191 11.14 7.90 4.34
CA PHE A 191 11.76 8.37 5.60
C PHE A 191 11.68 9.90 5.72
N PRO A 192 10.47 10.48 5.83
CA PRO A 192 10.33 11.93 5.90
C PRO A 192 10.98 12.51 7.16
N ASP A 193 11.46 13.75 7.04
CA ASP A 193 12.07 14.48 8.14
C ASP A 193 11.06 14.79 9.27
N ASP A 194 11.47 14.62 10.52
CA ASP A 194 10.60 14.84 11.68
C ASP A 194 10.16 16.30 11.85
N ALA A 195 11.00 17.26 11.46
CA ALA A 195 10.64 18.68 11.52
C ALA A 195 9.60 19.01 10.42
N GLU A 196 9.75 18.45 9.23
CA GLU A 196 8.75 18.57 8.17
C GLU A 196 7.43 17.95 8.62
N LEU A 197 7.48 16.76 9.24
CA LEU A 197 6.30 16.07 9.76
C LEU A 197 5.59 16.91 10.83
N ALA A 198 6.34 17.52 11.75
CA ALA A 198 5.76 18.34 12.81
C ALA A 198 5.07 19.60 12.26
N GLU A 199 5.61 20.23 11.21
CA GLU A 199 4.95 21.36 10.54
C GLU A 199 3.71 20.90 9.75
N TYR A 200 3.80 19.76 9.07
CA TYR A 200 2.70 19.24 8.29
C TYR A 200 1.51 18.80 9.16
N GLU A 201 1.76 18.21 10.32
CA GLU A 201 0.73 17.82 11.29
C GLU A 201 -0.15 19.00 11.75
N LYS A 202 0.33 20.23 11.70
CA LYS A 202 -0.46 21.43 12.07
C LYS A 202 -1.65 21.70 11.13
N LEU A 203 -1.68 21.08 9.95
CA LEU A 203 -2.79 21.18 9.01
C LEU A 203 -3.97 20.28 9.37
N PHE A 204 -3.79 19.37 10.32
CA PHE A 204 -4.79 18.41 10.74
C PHE A 204 -5.29 18.70 12.16
N PRO A 205 -6.50 18.25 12.53
CA PRO A 205 -6.96 18.33 13.91
C PRO A 205 -5.96 17.66 14.87
N PRO A 206 -5.68 18.27 16.04
CA PRO A 206 -4.81 17.65 17.03
C PRO A 206 -5.30 16.25 17.41
N LYS A 207 -4.38 15.31 17.53
CA LYS A 207 -4.67 13.93 17.89
C LYS A 207 -3.60 13.41 18.85
N GLU A 208 -4.03 12.76 19.93
CA GLU A 208 -3.13 12.20 20.93
C GLU A 208 -2.38 11.01 20.36
N LYS A 209 -1.09 10.90 20.69
CA LYS A 209 -0.19 9.81 20.28
C LYS A 209 -0.04 8.82 21.41
N HIS A 210 -0.12 7.52 21.11
CA HIS A 210 -0.03 6.46 22.11
C HIS A 210 1.07 5.46 21.74
N THR A 211 1.84 5.06 22.76
CA THR A 211 2.72 3.89 22.63
C THR A 211 1.89 2.64 22.90
N LEU A 212 1.76 1.78 21.91
CA LEU A 212 0.95 0.57 21.94
C LEU A 212 1.83 -0.69 21.80
N PRO A 213 1.45 -1.82 22.43
CA PRO A 213 2.13 -3.09 22.22
C PRO A 213 2.12 -3.50 20.74
N GLY A 214 3.26 -3.91 20.21
CA GLY A 214 3.40 -4.36 18.82
C GLY A 214 3.84 -3.28 17.84
N GLN A 215 4.01 -2.04 18.28
CA GLN A 215 4.67 -1.01 17.48
C GLN A 215 6.14 -1.39 17.26
N ILE A 216 6.63 -1.24 16.03
CA ILE A 216 7.98 -1.66 15.61
C ILE A 216 9.00 -0.51 15.61
N PHE A 217 8.52 0.74 15.74
CA PHE A 217 9.34 1.96 15.77
C PHE A 217 9.00 2.82 17.00
N ALA A 218 8.83 2.19 18.17
CA ALA A 218 8.52 2.89 19.43
C ALA A 218 9.79 3.40 20.14
#